data_16707562c390f1df2f144ecd78fb6584
#
_entry.id   16707562c390f1df2f144ecd78fb6584
#
_cell.length_a   1.000
_cell.length_b   1.000
_cell.length_c   1.000
_cell.angle_alpha   90.00
_cell.angle_beta   90.00
_cell.angle_gamma   90.00
#
_symmetry.space_group_name_H-M   'P 1'
#
loop_
_entity.id
_entity.type
_entity.pdbx_description
1 polymer ?
#
loop_
_entity_poly.entity_id
_entity_poly.type
_entity_poly.pdbx_seq_one_letter_code
_entity_poly.pdbx_strand_id
1 'polypeptide(L)'
;MANNLGRALIIVNPVAQSGKGSKNGYKTFETLRAEYHQDVDLFYTKHDGHAMKIAEDTAKYDSVIVVGGDGVVHETASGIMRIPKAKRPIMGVIPVGSGNDYARSLGMSFNVHHAVDQLMHAKVKQVDVGQCNDKYFVETLSFGLDAGIAIDTMKARQKSKEKGFKLYFKCGVDRIMNHFEFFDFEAKLDRGRKINGHSLIFAIQIGKTYGGGFKITPDAELDDGYFNMCYSVGNLTRKTTLPLFARAAKGKHVGSKHVAFDKSKNIKLKINQLVPCQLDGEEYSSHNFDIKTHHKALRVYIAS
;
A
#
# COMPACT_ATOMS: atom_id res chain seq x y z
N MET A 1 15.12 -25.47 -4.68
CA MET A 1 13.97 -26.30 -4.27
C MET A 1 12.78 -25.36 -4.06
N ALA A 2 11.56 -25.79 -4.38
CA ALA A 2 10.36 -25.03 -4.12
C ALA A 2 10.12 -24.90 -2.60
N ASN A 3 9.50 -23.78 -2.18
CA ASN A 3 9.15 -23.56 -0.78
C ASN A 3 8.10 -24.57 -0.30
N ASN A 4 8.19 -24.93 0.97
CA ASN A 4 7.06 -25.53 1.67
C ASN A 4 6.31 -24.38 2.39
N LEU A 5 5.07 -24.12 1.97
CA LEU A 5 4.23 -23.07 2.57
C LEU A 5 3.68 -23.47 3.94
N GLY A 6 3.90 -24.73 4.38
CA GLY A 6 3.21 -25.31 5.51
C GLY A 6 1.72 -25.42 5.23
N ARG A 7 0.90 -25.36 6.29
CA ARG A 7 -0.54 -25.21 6.11
C ARG A 7 -0.85 -23.78 5.68
N ALA A 8 -1.34 -23.60 4.47
CA ALA A 8 -1.57 -22.28 3.88
C ALA A 8 -3.07 -21.97 3.70
N LEU A 9 -3.43 -20.71 3.85
CA LEU A 9 -4.75 -20.17 3.52
C LEU A 9 -4.64 -19.22 2.33
N ILE A 10 -5.48 -19.41 1.31
CA ILE A 10 -5.63 -18.47 0.20
C ILE A 10 -6.85 -17.59 0.46
N ILE A 11 -6.64 -16.27 0.55
CA ILE A 11 -7.71 -15.27 0.66
C ILE A 11 -7.88 -14.59 -0.70
N VAL A 12 -9.06 -14.71 -1.28
CA VAL A 12 -9.36 -14.23 -2.64
C VAL A 12 -10.41 -13.11 -2.60
N ASN A 13 -10.11 -11.99 -3.27
CA ASN A 13 -11.15 -11.02 -3.60
C ASN A 13 -11.80 -11.41 -4.95
N PRO A 14 -13.04 -11.95 -4.94
CA PRO A 14 -13.67 -12.49 -6.15
C PRO A 14 -13.94 -11.45 -7.23
N VAL A 15 -14.17 -10.18 -6.83
CA VAL A 15 -14.51 -9.08 -7.75
C VAL A 15 -13.28 -8.35 -8.31
N ALA A 16 -12.07 -8.72 -7.87
CA ALA A 16 -10.83 -8.14 -8.39
C ALA A 16 -10.76 -8.28 -9.93
N GLN A 17 -10.10 -7.30 -10.59
CA GLN A 17 -10.00 -7.23 -12.06
C GLN A 17 -11.35 -7.41 -12.79
N SER A 18 -12.40 -6.74 -12.31
CA SER A 18 -13.75 -6.81 -12.93
C SER A 18 -14.31 -8.24 -12.98
N GLY A 19 -14.18 -9.00 -11.88
CA GLY A 19 -14.74 -10.34 -11.70
C GLY A 19 -13.79 -11.50 -12.06
N LYS A 20 -12.55 -11.21 -12.47
CA LYS A 20 -11.56 -12.27 -12.76
C LYS A 20 -10.91 -12.84 -11.49
N GLY A 21 -11.14 -12.20 -10.34
CA GLY A 21 -10.55 -12.61 -9.06
C GLY A 21 -10.88 -14.06 -8.70
N SER A 22 -12.14 -14.49 -8.83
CA SER A 22 -12.55 -15.87 -8.54
C SER A 22 -11.79 -16.89 -9.41
N LYS A 23 -11.70 -16.64 -10.73
CA LYS A 23 -10.98 -17.54 -11.65
C LYS A 23 -9.49 -17.62 -11.30
N ASN A 24 -8.87 -16.49 -11.01
CA ASN A 24 -7.45 -16.43 -10.68
C ASN A 24 -7.16 -17.05 -9.29
N GLY A 25 -8.06 -16.85 -8.33
CA GLY A 25 -7.97 -17.49 -7.01
C GLY A 25 -8.05 -19.01 -7.10
N TYR A 26 -9.04 -19.52 -7.83
CA TYR A 26 -9.18 -20.95 -8.05
C TYR A 26 -7.98 -21.55 -8.81
N LYS A 27 -7.49 -20.86 -9.84
CA LYS A 27 -6.28 -21.29 -10.57
C LYS A 27 -5.06 -21.33 -9.66
N THR A 28 -4.88 -20.31 -8.79
CA THR A 28 -3.79 -20.30 -7.80
C THR A 28 -3.89 -21.50 -6.85
N PHE A 29 -5.11 -21.78 -6.35
CA PHE A 29 -5.37 -22.93 -5.49
C PHE A 29 -5.02 -24.25 -6.17
N GLU A 30 -5.52 -24.47 -7.40
CA GLU A 30 -5.23 -25.70 -8.15
C GLU A 30 -3.74 -25.86 -8.44
N THR A 31 -3.06 -24.80 -8.88
CA THR A 31 -1.61 -24.85 -9.16
C THR A 31 -0.82 -25.21 -7.90
N LEU A 32 -1.09 -24.55 -6.77
CA LEU A 32 -0.39 -24.85 -5.51
C LEU A 32 -0.65 -26.28 -5.03
N ARG A 33 -1.87 -26.79 -5.18
CA ARG A 33 -2.23 -28.13 -4.74
C ARG A 33 -1.76 -29.23 -5.68
N ALA A 34 -1.98 -29.08 -6.99
CA ALA A 34 -1.73 -30.13 -7.97
C ALA A 34 -0.28 -30.17 -8.46
N GLU A 35 0.34 -29.00 -8.69
CA GLU A 35 1.68 -28.93 -9.24
C GLU A 35 2.76 -28.86 -8.14
N TYR A 36 2.47 -28.15 -7.03
CA TYR A 36 3.42 -27.96 -5.94
C TYR A 36 3.12 -28.78 -4.68
N HIS A 37 2.04 -29.56 -4.67
CA HIS A 37 1.65 -30.46 -3.59
C HIS A 37 1.54 -29.77 -2.21
N GLN A 38 1.05 -28.50 -2.20
CA GLN A 38 0.91 -27.73 -0.98
C GLN A 38 -0.43 -28.04 -0.28
N ASP A 39 -0.44 -28.00 1.07
CA ASP A 39 -1.65 -28.06 1.90
C ASP A 39 -2.29 -26.67 1.97
N VAL A 40 -3.36 -26.47 1.20
CA VAL A 40 -3.97 -25.14 1.04
C VAL A 40 -5.48 -25.19 1.25
N ASP A 41 -5.99 -24.25 2.04
CA ASP A 41 -7.40 -23.89 2.16
C ASP A 41 -7.71 -22.67 1.26
N LEU A 42 -8.96 -22.53 0.77
CA LEU A 42 -9.38 -21.44 -0.10
C LEU A 42 -10.59 -20.70 0.47
N PHE A 43 -10.48 -19.38 0.63
CA PHE A 43 -11.56 -18.52 1.09
C PHE A 43 -11.78 -17.32 0.16
N TYR A 44 -13.04 -17.01 -0.12
CA TYR A 44 -13.45 -15.84 -0.88
C TYR A 44 -14.00 -14.77 0.05
N THR A 45 -13.54 -13.53 -0.12
CA THR A 45 -14.13 -12.39 0.60
C THR A 45 -15.54 -12.11 0.08
N LYS A 46 -16.40 -11.59 0.94
CA LYS A 46 -17.83 -11.31 0.63
C LYS A 46 -18.13 -9.81 0.56
N HIS A 47 -17.36 -9.00 1.26
CA HIS A 47 -17.54 -7.55 1.38
C HIS A 47 -16.24 -6.91 1.84
N ASP A 48 -16.14 -5.59 1.81
CA ASP A 48 -15.02 -4.83 2.34
C ASP A 48 -14.85 -5.10 3.85
N GLY A 49 -13.61 -5.19 4.32
CA GLY A 49 -13.24 -5.57 5.69
C GLY A 49 -13.30 -7.07 5.98
N HIS A 50 -13.78 -7.93 5.04
CA HIS A 50 -13.89 -9.36 5.30
C HIS A 50 -12.53 -10.07 5.31
N ALA A 51 -11.58 -9.65 4.46
CA ALA A 51 -10.24 -10.23 4.47
C ALA A 51 -9.53 -9.99 5.80
N MET A 52 -9.72 -8.82 6.42
CA MET A 52 -9.17 -8.53 7.75
C MET A 52 -9.70 -9.49 8.81
N LYS A 53 -11.02 -9.72 8.84
CA LYS A 53 -11.64 -10.68 9.79
C LYS A 53 -11.16 -12.10 9.59
N ILE A 54 -11.05 -12.56 8.31
CA ILE A 54 -10.48 -13.89 8.02
C ILE A 54 -9.04 -13.96 8.51
N ALA A 55 -8.25 -12.91 8.26
CA ALA A 55 -6.84 -12.88 8.60
C ALA A 55 -6.57 -12.87 10.12
N GLU A 56 -7.45 -12.29 10.93
CA GLU A 56 -7.38 -12.33 12.40
C GLU A 56 -7.38 -13.77 12.96
N ASP A 57 -8.03 -14.71 12.27
CA ASP A 57 -8.17 -16.10 12.69
C ASP A 57 -7.12 -17.04 12.05
N THR A 58 -6.07 -16.49 11.46
CA THR A 58 -5.06 -17.29 10.73
C THR A 58 -3.87 -17.76 11.57
N ALA A 59 -3.90 -17.61 12.88
CA ALA A 59 -2.82 -18.07 13.78
C ALA A 59 -2.48 -19.57 13.70
N LYS A 60 -3.36 -20.38 13.11
CA LYS A 60 -3.20 -21.81 12.87
C LYS A 60 -2.57 -22.16 11.52
N TYR A 61 -2.36 -21.18 10.66
CA TYR A 61 -1.73 -21.32 9.35
C TYR A 61 -0.27 -20.86 9.41
N ASP A 62 0.58 -21.51 8.65
CA ASP A 62 1.97 -21.10 8.47
C ASP A 62 2.11 -19.97 7.46
N SER A 63 1.22 -19.98 6.45
CA SER A 63 1.20 -18.99 5.39
C SER A 63 -0.22 -18.52 5.06
N VAL A 64 -0.33 -17.24 4.65
CA VAL A 64 -1.55 -16.64 4.10
C VAL A 64 -1.22 -16.02 2.74
N ILE A 65 -1.87 -16.51 1.69
CA ILE A 65 -1.65 -16.08 0.33
C ILE A 65 -2.83 -15.20 -0.12
N VAL A 66 -2.56 -13.95 -0.39
CA VAL A 66 -3.57 -12.98 -0.85
C VAL A 66 -3.65 -13.00 -2.37
N VAL A 67 -4.82 -13.27 -2.93
CA VAL A 67 -5.07 -13.17 -4.38
C VAL A 67 -6.00 -11.98 -4.62
N GLY A 68 -5.41 -10.84 -4.98
CA GLY A 68 -6.18 -9.59 -5.13
C GLY A 68 -5.33 -8.35 -5.39
N GLY A 69 -5.88 -7.18 -5.13
CA GLY A 69 -5.21 -5.89 -5.21
C GLY A 69 -4.84 -5.32 -3.83
N ASP A 70 -4.38 -4.07 -3.82
CA ASP A 70 -3.82 -3.41 -2.63
C ASP A 70 -4.82 -3.37 -1.45
N GLY A 71 -6.12 -3.17 -1.68
CA GLY A 71 -7.13 -3.15 -0.61
C GLY A 71 -7.22 -4.48 0.16
N VAL A 72 -7.31 -5.62 -0.53
CA VAL A 72 -7.35 -6.93 0.15
C VAL A 72 -5.99 -7.28 0.79
N VAL A 73 -4.89 -6.78 0.26
CA VAL A 73 -3.56 -6.88 0.87
C VAL A 73 -3.53 -6.08 2.17
N HIS A 74 -3.98 -4.83 2.15
CA HIS A 74 -4.12 -3.97 3.32
C HIS A 74 -4.98 -4.61 4.43
N GLU A 75 -6.17 -5.10 4.07
CA GLU A 75 -7.06 -5.79 5.02
C GLU A 75 -6.39 -7.03 5.64
N THR A 76 -5.77 -7.86 4.80
CA THR A 76 -5.11 -9.09 5.27
C THR A 76 -3.93 -8.77 6.19
N ALA A 77 -3.08 -7.84 5.80
CA ALA A 77 -1.96 -7.41 6.64
C ALA A 77 -2.45 -6.83 7.98
N SER A 78 -3.50 -6.00 7.94
CA SER A 78 -4.12 -5.43 9.14
C SER A 78 -4.67 -6.50 10.09
N GLY A 79 -5.29 -7.56 9.56
CA GLY A 79 -5.76 -8.70 10.34
C GLY A 79 -4.61 -9.50 10.94
N ILE A 80 -3.57 -9.82 10.15
CA ILE A 80 -2.37 -10.51 10.65
C ILE A 80 -1.68 -9.70 11.75
N MET A 81 -1.64 -8.39 11.65
CA MET A 81 -1.03 -7.53 12.68
C MET A 81 -1.72 -7.59 14.02
N ARG A 82 -2.98 -7.98 14.10
CA ARG A 82 -3.73 -8.20 15.36
C ARG A 82 -3.39 -9.53 16.04
N ILE A 83 -2.76 -10.46 15.32
CA ILE A 83 -2.26 -11.72 15.87
C ILE A 83 -0.97 -11.44 16.65
N PRO A 84 -0.73 -12.11 17.80
CA PRO A 84 0.54 -12.04 18.51
C PRO A 84 1.72 -12.37 17.59
N LYS A 85 2.79 -11.57 17.61
CA LYS A 85 3.90 -11.61 16.64
C LYS A 85 4.46 -13.03 16.38
N ALA A 86 4.58 -13.82 17.43
CA ALA A 86 5.10 -15.19 17.34
C ALA A 86 4.20 -16.18 16.56
N LYS A 87 2.91 -15.85 16.40
CA LYS A 87 1.91 -16.70 15.73
C LYS A 87 1.47 -16.15 14.36
N ARG A 88 2.08 -15.05 13.89
CA ARG A 88 1.73 -14.46 12.59
C ARG A 88 2.18 -15.37 11.46
N PRO A 89 1.29 -15.73 10.52
CA PRO A 89 1.66 -16.44 9.31
C PRO A 89 2.58 -15.59 8.42
N ILE A 90 3.24 -16.23 7.46
CA ILE A 90 3.97 -15.53 6.40
C ILE A 90 2.97 -15.11 5.33
N MET A 91 2.96 -13.84 4.95
CA MET A 91 2.06 -13.32 3.92
C MET A 91 2.69 -13.40 2.54
N GLY A 92 1.98 -13.99 1.56
CA GLY A 92 2.31 -13.95 0.14
C GLY A 92 1.27 -13.16 -0.64
N VAL A 93 1.65 -12.60 -1.78
CA VAL A 93 0.75 -11.81 -2.63
C VAL A 93 0.80 -12.29 -4.07
N ILE A 94 -0.35 -12.63 -4.60
CA ILE A 94 -0.59 -12.89 -6.04
C ILE A 94 -1.40 -11.71 -6.57
N PRO A 95 -0.79 -10.80 -7.36
CA PRO A 95 -1.42 -9.55 -7.74
C PRO A 95 -2.51 -9.74 -8.80
N VAL A 96 -3.73 -9.41 -8.43
CA VAL A 96 -4.93 -9.45 -9.29
C VAL A 96 -5.70 -8.13 -9.16
N GLY A 97 -5.04 -7.05 -8.81
CA GLY A 97 -5.60 -5.71 -8.68
C GLY A 97 -5.30 -4.80 -9.87
N SER A 98 -5.67 -3.54 -9.74
CA SER A 98 -5.40 -2.49 -10.73
C SER A 98 -4.10 -1.71 -10.45
N GLY A 99 -3.72 -1.50 -9.18
CA GLY A 99 -2.49 -0.82 -8.75
C GLY A 99 -1.37 -1.81 -8.52
N ASN A 100 -1.61 -2.75 -7.60
CA ASN A 100 -0.68 -3.78 -7.15
C ASN A 100 0.66 -3.21 -6.68
N ASP A 101 0.61 -2.10 -5.95
CA ASP A 101 1.80 -1.37 -5.52
C ASP A 101 2.60 -2.18 -4.50
N TYR A 102 1.90 -2.83 -3.54
CA TYR A 102 2.58 -3.70 -2.58
C TYR A 102 3.24 -4.92 -3.26
N ALA A 103 2.56 -5.56 -4.19
CA ALA A 103 3.14 -6.67 -4.96
C ALA A 103 4.36 -6.22 -5.79
N ARG A 104 4.33 -4.99 -6.31
CA ARG A 104 5.47 -4.35 -6.99
C ARG A 104 6.66 -4.17 -6.04
N SER A 105 6.41 -3.71 -4.82
CA SER A 105 7.41 -3.55 -3.78
C SER A 105 8.03 -4.88 -3.35
N LEU A 106 7.26 -5.99 -3.44
CA LEU A 106 7.74 -7.36 -3.19
C LEU A 106 8.42 -8.01 -4.42
N GLY A 107 8.47 -7.33 -5.58
CA GLY A 107 9.05 -7.86 -6.82
C GLY A 107 8.17 -8.92 -7.52
N MET A 108 6.90 -9.05 -7.14
CA MET A 108 6.00 -10.08 -7.69
C MET A 108 5.54 -9.75 -9.11
N SER A 109 5.52 -10.77 -9.96
CA SER A 109 5.01 -10.68 -11.34
C SER A 109 3.51 -10.40 -11.37
N PHE A 110 3.06 -9.59 -12.33
CA PHE A 110 1.63 -9.34 -12.58
C PHE A 110 0.97 -10.43 -13.44
N ASN A 111 1.74 -11.40 -13.91
CA ASN A 111 1.22 -12.64 -14.48
C ASN A 111 1.01 -13.64 -13.33
N VAL A 112 -0.22 -14.11 -13.15
CA VAL A 112 -0.61 -14.97 -12.01
C VAL A 112 0.20 -16.27 -11.97
N HIS A 113 0.44 -16.91 -13.10
CA HIS A 113 1.23 -18.15 -13.15
C HIS A 113 2.69 -17.92 -12.71
N HIS A 114 3.33 -16.87 -13.24
CA HIS A 114 4.68 -16.50 -12.82
C HIS A 114 4.73 -16.05 -11.37
N ALA A 115 3.67 -15.38 -10.85
CA ALA A 115 3.61 -14.98 -9.45
C ALA A 115 3.51 -16.19 -8.51
N VAL A 116 2.79 -17.25 -8.90
CA VAL A 116 2.76 -18.52 -8.15
C VAL A 116 4.12 -19.20 -8.18
N ASP A 117 4.77 -19.29 -9.33
CA ASP A 117 6.12 -19.83 -9.44
C ASP A 117 7.13 -19.02 -8.60
N GLN A 118 7.08 -17.69 -8.70
CA GLN A 118 7.89 -16.81 -7.83
C GLN A 118 7.63 -17.06 -6.34
N LEU A 119 6.36 -17.20 -5.91
CA LEU A 119 6.01 -17.50 -4.52
C LEU A 119 6.67 -18.80 -4.05
N MET A 120 6.67 -19.84 -4.89
CA MET A 120 7.26 -21.14 -4.56
C MET A 120 8.80 -21.11 -4.51
N HIS A 121 9.42 -20.06 -5.06
CA HIS A 121 10.88 -19.85 -5.02
C HIS A 121 11.29 -18.58 -4.25
N ALA A 122 10.32 -17.92 -3.60
CA ALA A 122 10.51 -16.68 -2.88
C ALA A 122 11.41 -16.83 -1.65
N LYS A 123 12.01 -15.71 -1.25
CA LYS A 123 12.64 -15.58 0.07
C LYS A 123 11.64 -15.01 1.06
N VAL A 124 11.78 -15.40 2.34
CA VAL A 124 11.02 -14.77 3.41
C VAL A 124 11.78 -13.56 3.92
N LYS A 125 11.12 -12.40 3.92
CA LYS A 125 11.65 -11.14 4.45
C LYS A 125 10.75 -10.62 5.55
N GLN A 126 11.34 -10.05 6.60
CA GLN A 126 10.60 -9.27 7.59
C GLN A 126 10.53 -7.83 7.12
N VAL A 127 9.32 -7.27 7.08
CA VAL A 127 9.06 -5.91 6.63
C VAL A 127 8.38 -5.09 7.72
N ASP A 128 8.49 -3.79 7.57
CA ASP A 128 7.88 -2.81 8.46
C ASP A 128 6.39 -2.68 8.17
N VAL A 129 5.63 -2.32 9.20
CA VAL A 129 4.21 -2.00 9.10
C VAL A 129 3.98 -0.67 9.81
N GLY A 130 3.27 0.23 9.17
CA GLY A 130 2.85 1.48 9.77
C GLY A 130 1.58 1.30 10.58
N GLN A 131 1.45 2.12 11.62
CA GLN A 131 0.21 2.31 12.35
C GLN A 131 -0.07 3.79 12.47
N CYS A 132 -1.28 4.19 12.10
CA CYS A 132 -1.81 5.53 12.30
C CYS A 132 -3.02 5.44 13.23
N ASN A 133 -2.89 5.97 14.44
CA ASN A 133 -3.86 5.81 15.51
C ASN A 133 -4.15 4.31 15.74
N ASP A 134 -5.37 3.83 15.43
CA ASP A 134 -5.81 2.45 15.55
C ASP A 134 -5.71 1.63 14.26
N LYS A 135 -5.28 2.23 13.14
CA LYS A 135 -5.24 1.60 11.82
C LYS A 135 -3.82 1.23 11.40
N TYR A 136 -3.65 0.03 10.84
CA TYR A 136 -2.40 -0.38 10.21
C TYR A 136 -2.37 0.01 8.73
N PHE A 137 -1.16 0.17 8.17
CA PHE A 137 -0.94 0.32 6.73
C PHE A 137 0.41 -0.28 6.34
N VAL A 138 0.53 -0.71 5.10
CA VAL A 138 1.73 -1.42 4.61
C VAL A 138 2.48 -0.67 3.52
N GLU A 139 1.89 0.37 2.94
CA GLU A 139 2.49 1.16 1.88
C GLU A 139 2.49 2.65 2.19
N THR A 140 1.30 3.25 2.36
CA THR A 140 1.16 4.69 2.31
C THR A 140 0.10 5.25 3.25
N LEU A 141 0.43 6.35 3.89
CA LEU A 141 -0.51 7.29 4.49
C LEU A 141 -0.27 8.65 3.84
N SER A 142 -1.29 9.27 3.29
CA SER A 142 -1.11 10.55 2.62
C SER A 142 -2.25 11.54 2.83
N PHE A 143 -1.96 12.83 2.59
CA PHE A 143 -2.81 13.97 2.90
C PHE A 143 -2.84 14.97 1.76
N GLY A 144 -3.98 15.65 1.60
CA GLY A 144 -4.19 16.75 0.66
C GLY A 144 -4.42 16.27 -0.76
N LEU A 145 -3.81 16.95 -1.75
CA LEU A 145 -4.01 16.66 -3.17
C LEU A 145 -3.76 15.19 -3.51
N ASP A 146 -2.71 14.62 -2.98
CA ASP A 146 -2.29 13.25 -3.20
C ASP A 146 -3.34 12.22 -2.73
N ALA A 147 -3.78 12.35 -1.47
CA ALA A 147 -4.85 11.52 -0.93
C ALA A 147 -6.15 11.68 -1.73
N GLY A 148 -6.46 12.89 -2.12
CA GLY A 148 -7.62 13.15 -2.95
C GLY A 148 -7.57 12.48 -4.32
N ILE A 149 -6.39 12.42 -4.96
CA ILE A 149 -6.21 11.68 -6.22
C ILE A 149 -6.47 10.19 -6.01
N ALA A 150 -5.98 9.62 -4.91
CA ALA A 150 -6.21 8.20 -4.58
C ALA A 150 -7.70 7.92 -4.39
N ILE A 151 -8.40 8.74 -3.58
CA ILE A 151 -9.84 8.62 -3.32
C ILE A 151 -10.66 8.76 -4.61
N ASP A 152 -10.36 9.77 -5.44
CA ASP A 152 -11.06 9.97 -6.73
C ASP A 152 -10.82 8.79 -7.68
N THR A 153 -9.60 8.25 -7.69
CA THR A 153 -9.26 7.06 -8.47
C THR A 153 -10.06 5.84 -8.02
N MET A 154 -10.21 5.64 -6.72
CA MET A 154 -11.05 4.56 -6.16
C MET A 154 -12.50 4.70 -6.61
N LYS A 155 -13.09 5.88 -6.46
CA LYS A 155 -14.47 6.19 -6.90
C LYS A 155 -14.65 6.02 -8.43
N ALA A 156 -13.65 6.39 -9.22
CA ALA A 156 -13.70 6.28 -10.67
C ALA A 156 -13.50 4.86 -11.21
N ARG A 157 -12.87 3.94 -10.46
CA ARG A 157 -12.55 2.55 -10.91
C ARG A 157 -13.77 1.77 -11.42
N GLN A 158 -14.93 1.98 -10.82
CA GLN A 158 -16.16 1.25 -11.19
C GLN A 158 -16.73 1.72 -12.54
N LYS A 159 -16.52 2.99 -12.89
CA LYS A 159 -17.11 3.64 -14.08
C LYS A 159 -16.13 3.81 -15.24
N SER A 160 -14.82 3.81 -14.97
CA SER A 160 -13.78 4.07 -15.97
C SER A 160 -13.34 2.79 -16.69
N LYS A 161 -13.11 2.91 -18.00
CA LYS A 161 -12.41 1.89 -18.80
C LYS A 161 -10.91 1.87 -18.52
N GLU A 162 -10.34 3.00 -18.11
CA GLU A 162 -8.94 3.14 -17.73
C GLU A 162 -8.70 2.55 -16.34
N LYS A 163 -7.51 1.96 -16.12
CA LYS A 163 -7.13 1.31 -14.86
C LYS A 163 -5.67 1.61 -14.50
N GLY A 164 -5.33 1.35 -13.23
CA GLY A 164 -3.97 1.49 -12.74
C GLY A 164 -3.41 2.89 -12.94
N PHE A 165 -2.16 2.96 -13.37
CA PHE A 165 -1.42 4.20 -13.57
C PHE A 165 -2.16 5.25 -14.43
N LYS A 166 -2.78 4.85 -15.55
CA LYS A 166 -3.48 5.79 -16.44
C LYS A 166 -4.65 6.48 -15.75
N LEU A 167 -5.46 5.71 -15.00
CA LEU A 167 -6.58 6.27 -14.27
C LEU A 167 -6.10 7.22 -13.18
N TYR A 168 -5.09 6.80 -12.41
CA TYR A 168 -4.50 7.63 -11.36
C TYR A 168 -3.94 8.94 -11.92
N PHE A 169 -3.22 8.87 -13.03
CA PHE A 169 -2.66 10.06 -13.69
C PHE A 169 -3.76 11.03 -14.16
N LYS A 170 -4.84 10.50 -14.75
CA LYS A 170 -5.99 11.30 -15.21
C LYS A 170 -6.69 11.99 -14.02
N CYS A 171 -6.98 11.26 -12.95
CA CYS A 171 -7.54 11.83 -11.72
C CYS A 171 -6.60 12.88 -11.13
N GLY A 172 -5.28 12.67 -11.21
CA GLY A 172 -4.28 13.63 -10.75
C GLY A 172 -4.30 14.93 -11.52
N VAL A 173 -4.37 14.87 -12.85
CA VAL A 173 -4.49 16.08 -13.69
C VAL A 173 -5.78 16.81 -13.38
N ASP A 174 -6.91 16.11 -13.32
CA ASP A 174 -8.20 16.69 -13.00
C ASP A 174 -8.18 17.39 -11.63
N ARG A 175 -7.66 16.71 -10.60
CA ARG A 175 -7.60 17.26 -9.27
C ARG A 175 -6.67 18.46 -9.14
N ILE A 176 -5.51 18.47 -9.82
CA ILE A 176 -4.61 19.64 -9.88
C ILE A 176 -5.32 20.83 -10.51
N MET A 177 -6.15 20.60 -11.52
CA MET A 177 -6.85 21.70 -12.21
C MET A 177 -8.04 22.23 -11.41
N ASN A 178 -8.78 21.37 -10.69
CA ASN A 178 -10.07 21.71 -10.12
C ASN A 178 -10.08 21.79 -8.59
N HIS A 179 -9.14 21.12 -7.90
CA HIS A 179 -9.09 21.02 -6.42
C HIS A 179 -7.67 21.28 -5.91
N PHE A 180 -7.17 22.48 -6.14
CA PHE A 180 -5.80 22.90 -5.82
C PHE A 180 -5.78 23.64 -4.48
N GLU A 181 -5.78 22.88 -3.39
CA GLU A 181 -5.94 23.40 -2.04
C GLU A 181 -4.72 23.05 -1.19
N PHE A 182 -4.22 24.04 -0.46
CA PHE A 182 -3.14 23.88 0.51
C PHE A 182 -3.69 23.69 1.91
N PHE A 183 -2.88 23.09 2.77
CA PHE A 183 -3.18 22.95 4.19
C PHE A 183 -1.96 23.20 5.05
N ASP A 184 -2.21 23.62 6.28
CA ASP A 184 -1.17 23.82 7.27
C ASP A 184 -1.01 22.56 8.12
N PHE A 185 0.24 22.16 8.34
CA PHE A 185 0.57 21.04 9.18
C PHE A 185 1.65 21.36 10.21
N GLU A 186 1.60 20.66 11.34
CA GLU A 186 2.65 20.61 12.34
C GLU A 186 2.99 19.14 12.59
N ALA A 187 4.24 18.73 12.44
CA ALA A 187 4.69 17.39 12.74
C ALA A 187 5.85 17.39 13.73
N LYS A 188 5.72 16.57 14.78
CA LYS A 188 6.78 16.24 15.70
C LYS A 188 7.34 14.87 15.35
N LEU A 189 8.61 14.84 15.01
CA LEU A 189 9.37 13.66 14.59
C LEU A 189 10.19 13.10 15.76
N ASP A 190 10.96 12.05 15.48
CA ASP A 190 11.87 11.45 16.43
C ASP A 190 12.81 12.49 17.05
N ARG A 191 13.24 12.24 18.30
CA ARG A 191 14.11 13.11 19.10
C ARG A 191 13.56 14.53 19.28
N GLY A 192 12.24 14.70 19.12
CA GLY A 192 11.56 15.98 19.34
C GLY A 192 11.75 17.01 18.22
N ARG A 193 12.35 16.64 17.07
CA ARG A 193 12.46 17.52 15.90
C ARG A 193 11.06 17.90 15.41
N LYS A 194 10.87 19.17 15.11
CA LYS A 194 9.59 19.70 14.62
C LYS A 194 9.77 20.18 13.19
N ILE A 195 8.78 19.88 12.37
CA ILE A 195 8.59 20.46 11.05
C ILE A 195 7.17 21.01 10.95
N ASN A 196 7.00 22.12 10.29
CA ASN A 196 5.71 22.72 10.01
C ASN A 196 5.74 23.33 8.61
N GLY A 197 4.61 23.55 8.02
CA GLY A 197 4.54 24.16 6.71
C GLY A 197 3.14 24.29 6.16
N HIS A 198 3.07 24.99 5.04
CA HIS A 198 1.92 25.11 4.17
C HIS A 198 2.15 24.20 2.97
N SER A 199 1.36 23.15 2.82
CA SER A 199 1.64 22.08 1.89
C SER A 199 0.43 21.72 1.04
N LEU A 200 0.69 21.27 -0.18
CA LEU A 200 -0.30 20.74 -1.10
C LEU A 200 -0.44 19.22 -0.94
N ILE A 201 0.66 18.54 -0.61
CA ILE A 201 0.73 17.11 -0.35
C ILE A 201 1.59 16.84 0.89
N PHE A 202 1.25 15.80 1.64
CA PHE A 202 2.13 15.23 2.67
C PHE A 202 1.96 13.71 2.63
N ALA A 203 2.96 13.02 2.10
CA ALA A 203 2.97 11.57 1.98
C ALA A 203 3.96 10.93 2.96
N ILE A 204 3.54 9.88 3.64
CA ILE A 204 4.31 9.06 4.58
C ILE A 204 4.31 7.64 4.03
N GLN A 205 5.47 7.14 3.67
CA GLN A 205 5.63 5.91 2.89
C GLN A 205 6.46 4.87 3.63
N ILE A 206 6.09 3.61 3.45
CA ILE A 206 6.93 2.43 3.73
C ILE A 206 7.52 1.94 2.41
N GLY A 207 6.68 1.82 1.37
CA GLY A 207 7.09 1.43 0.03
C GLY A 207 7.58 2.59 -0.84
N LYS A 208 8.11 2.25 -2.01
CA LYS A 208 8.62 3.24 -2.99
C LYS A 208 7.53 3.88 -3.82
N THR A 209 6.41 3.16 -3.99
CA THR A 209 5.37 3.47 -4.99
C THR A 209 3.98 3.44 -4.41
N TYR A 210 3.07 4.18 -5.03
CA TYR A 210 1.63 4.07 -4.87
C TYR A 210 0.92 4.49 -6.18
N GLY A 211 -0.41 4.45 -6.22
CA GLY A 211 -1.18 4.91 -7.37
C GLY A 211 -0.91 4.16 -8.69
N GLY A 212 -0.48 2.89 -8.59
CA GLY A 212 -0.15 2.05 -9.72
C GLY A 212 1.27 2.27 -10.28
N GLY A 213 2.21 2.69 -9.42
CA GLY A 213 3.63 2.79 -9.75
C GLY A 213 4.24 4.20 -9.72
N PHE A 214 3.55 5.20 -9.15
CA PHE A 214 4.16 6.50 -8.87
C PHE A 214 5.25 6.36 -7.81
N LYS A 215 6.48 6.79 -8.11
CA LYS A 215 7.66 6.65 -7.24
C LYS A 215 7.84 7.88 -6.36
N ILE A 216 6.96 8.05 -5.37
CA ILE A 216 6.97 9.25 -4.51
C ILE A 216 8.15 9.31 -3.55
N THR A 217 8.61 8.16 -3.06
CA THR A 217 9.79 8.00 -2.21
C THR A 217 10.70 6.91 -2.79
N PRO A 218 11.43 7.19 -3.88
CA PRO A 218 12.16 6.17 -4.65
C PRO A 218 13.24 5.43 -3.83
N ASP A 219 13.73 6.05 -2.75
CA ASP A 219 14.77 5.49 -1.88
C ASP A 219 14.20 4.81 -0.62
N ALA A 220 12.89 4.59 -0.54
CA ALA A 220 12.26 3.90 0.57
C ALA A 220 12.67 2.41 0.60
N GLU A 221 12.87 1.89 1.81
CA GLU A 221 13.16 0.48 2.08
C GLU A 221 12.08 -0.10 2.98
N LEU A 222 11.65 -1.33 2.69
CA LEU A 222 10.54 -1.96 3.41
C LEU A 222 10.89 -2.42 4.83
N ASP A 223 12.16 -2.33 5.25
CA ASP A 223 12.67 -2.98 6.48
C ASP A 223 13.75 -2.18 7.22
N ASP A 224 13.88 -0.88 6.95
CA ASP A 224 14.86 0.00 7.62
C ASP A 224 14.34 0.59 8.95
N GLY A 225 13.07 0.38 9.27
CA GLY A 225 12.41 0.85 10.48
C GLY A 225 12.00 2.33 10.44
N TYR A 226 11.99 2.93 9.24
CA TYR A 226 11.63 4.34 9.07
C TYR A 226 10.50 4.53 8.07
N PHE A 227 9.67 5.52 8.32
CA PHE A 227 8.86 6.13 7.28
C PHE A 227 9.71 7.09 6.44
N ASN A 228 9.46 7.08 5.15
CA ASN A 228 9.98 8.08 4.23
C ASN A 228 8.88 9.10 3.95
N MET A 229 9.12 10.35 4.27
CA MET A 229 8.17 11.44 4.05
C MET A 229 8.53 12.20 2.78
N CYS A 230 7.50 12.58 2.02
CA CYS A 230 7.60 13.49 0.88
C CYS A 230 6.48 14.52 1.00
N TYR A 231 6.84 15.81 1.08
CA TYR A 231 5.86 16.87 1.20
C TYR A 231 6.24 18.09 0.35
N SER A 232 5.24 18.83 -0.10
CA SER A 232 5.48 20.00 -0.91
C SER A 232 5.90 21.19 -0.05
N VAL A 233 6.79 22.03 -0.58
CA VAL A 233 7.29 23.24 0.07
C VAL A 233 7.30 24.40 -0.90
N GLY A 234 7.23 25.62 -0.35
CA GLY A 234 7.25 26.88 -1.11
C GLY A 234 5.98 27.12 -1.93
N ASN A 235 6.03 28.13 -2.76
CA ASN A 235 4.88 28.58 -3.55
C ASN A 235 4.70 27.72 -4.82
N LEU A 236 3.78 26.78 -4.76
CA LEU A 236 3.35 25.97 -5.90
C LEU A 236 2.17 26.64 -6.63
N THR A 237 2.15 26.48 -7.94
CA THR A 237 1.01 26.83 -8.80
C THR A 237 0.62 25.63 -9.63
N ARG A 238 -0.56 25.62 -10.23
CA ARG A 238 -0.96 24.54 -11.15
C ARG A 238 0.08 24.32 -12.26
N LYS A 239 0.65 25.41 -12.80
CA LYS A 239 1.69 25.36 -13.87
C LYS A 239 2.98 24.68 -13.42
N THR A 240 3.39 24.85 -12.17
CA THR A 240 4.60 24.18 -11.62
C THR A 240 4.30 22.77 -11.10
N THR A 241 3.08 22.51 -10.62
CA THR A 241 2.69 21.23 -10.05
C THR A 241 2.46 20.15 -11.11
N LEU A 242 1.86 20.47 -12.26
CA LEU A 242 1.63 19.50 -13.34
C LEU A 242 2.92 18.82 -13.84
N PRO A 243 3.99 19.55 -14.23
CA PRO A 243 5.23 18.91 -14.63
C PRO A 243 5.92 18.18 -13.45
N LEU A 244 5.78 18.68 -12.21
CA LEU A 244 6.31 18.01 -11.02
C LEU A 244 5.60 16.68 -10.79
N PHE A 245 4.28 16.63 -10.89
CA PHE A 245 3.47 15.42 -10.82
C PHE A 245 3.88 14.39 -11.88
N ALA A 246 4.05 14.81 -13.12
CA ALA A 246 4.53 13.95 -14.20
C ALA A 246 5.95 13.40 -13.94
N ARG A 247 6.84 14.21 -13.33
CA ARG A 247 8.18 13.78 -12.93
C ARG A 247 8.14 12.79 -11.74
N ALA A 248 7.22 12.99 -10.79
CA ALA A 248 7.03 12.11 -9.64
C ALA A 248 6.64 10.68 -10.06
N ALA A 249 5.90 10.53 -11.15
CA ALA A 249 5.59 9.23 -11.74
C ALA A 249 6.83 8.35 -12.01
N LYS A 250 7.97 8.97 -12.29
CA LYS A 250 9.25 8.30 -12.56
C LYS A 250 10.29 8.49 -11.44
N GLY A 251 9.91 9.07 -10.31
CA GLY A 251 10.83 9.40 -9.20
C GLY A 251 11.78 10.58 -9.51
N LYS A 252 11.53 11.33 -10.60
CA LYS A 252 12.40 12.45 -11.04
C LYS A 252 12.05 13.80 -10.40
N HIS A 253 11.25 13.82 -9.36
CA HIS A 253 10.92 15.00 -8.55
C HIS A 253 11.92 15.21 -7.41
N VAL A 254 12.71 14.20 -7.07
CA VAL A 254 13.82 14.30 -6.10
C VAL A 254 14.78 15.41 -6.54
N GLY A 255 15.20 16.24 -5.58
CA GLY A 255 16.04 17.42 -5.84
C GLY A 255 15.29 18.66 -6.36
N SER A 256 13.95 18.60 -6.52
CA SER A 256 13.15 19.78 -6.80
C SER A 256 13.10 20.71 -5.57
N LYS A 257 13.29 22.02 -5.76
CA LYS A 257 13.13 23.03 -4.68
C LYS A 257 11.71 23.12 -4.11
N HIS A 258 10.75 22.45 -4.72
CA HIS A 258 9.34 22.44 -4.32
C HIS A 258 8.94 21.19 -3.54
N VAL A 259 9.89 20.30 -3.23
CA VAL A 259 9.65 19.05 -2.52
C VAL A 259 10.72 18.88 -1.44
N ALA A 260 10.28 18.52 -0.25
CA ALA A 260 11.16 18.14 0.85
C ALA A 260 10.96 16.66 1.21
N PHE A 261 12.03 16.06 1.67
CA PHE A 261 12.06 14.67 2.12
C PHE A 261 12.57 14.59 3.54
N ASP A 262 11.99 13.69 4.31
CA ASP A 262 12.38 13.41 5.68
C ASP A 262 12.22 11.93 6.01
N LYS A 263 12.87 11.47 7.10
CA LYS A 263 12.68 10.13 7.66
C LYS A 263 12.39 10.21 9.16
N SER A 264 11.46 9.37 9.64
CA SER A 264 11.17 9.23 11.06
C SER A 264 10.52 7.88 11.36
N LYS A 265 10.71 7.38 12.59
CA LYS A 265 10.04 6.16 13.08
C LYS A 265 8.69 6.48 13.70
N ASN A 266 8.59 7.64 14.34
CA ASN A 266 7.39 8.11 15.01
C ASN A 266 7.10 9.53 14.54
N ILE A 267 5.85 9.79 14.22
CA ILE A 267 5.38 11.08 13.75
C ILE A 267 4.09 11.43 14.49
N LYS A 268 4.06 12.55 15.18
CA LYS A 268 2.81 13.15 15.66
C LYS A 268 2.47 14.27 14.73
N LEU A 269 1.47 14.07 13.88
CA LEU A 269 1.05 15.05 12.88
C LEU A 269 -0.27 15.66 13.28
N LYS A 270 -0.36 16.99 13.19
CA LYS A 270 -1.57 17.79 13.39
C LYS A 270 -1.87 18.56 12.11
N ILE A 271 -3.12 18.48 11.66
CA ILE A 271 -3.65 19.25 10.54
C ILE A 271 -4.90 19.96 11.02
N ASN A 272 -4.89 21.30 10.94
CA ASN A 272 -5.94 22.11 11.55
C ASN A 272 -7.26 22.13 10.76
N GLN A 273 -7.22 21.80 9.49
CA GLN A 273 -8.38 21.70 8.60
C GLN A 273 -8.68 20.27 8.16
N LEU A 274 -9.90 19.99 7.78
CA LEU A 274 -10.25 18.72 7.14
C LEU A 274 -9.67 18.69 5.72
N VAL A 275 -8.78 17.74 5.48
CA VAL A 275 -8.19 17.49 4.16
C VAL A 275 -8.41 16.05 3.76
N PRO A 276 -8.44 15.74 2.47
CA PRO A 276 -8.39 14.36 2.02
C PRO A 276 -7.23 13.62 2.68
N CYS A 277 -7.51 12.45 3.25
CA CYS A 277 -6.54 11.57 3.88
C CYS A 277 -6.85 10.12 3.51
N GLN A 278 -5.82 9.33 3.23
CA GLN A 278 -5.96 7.92 2.88
C GLN A 278 -4.85 7.07 3.48
N LEU A 279 -5.18 5.80 3.81
CA LEU A 279 -4.25 4.73 4.19
C LEU A 279 -4.38 3.59 3.17
N ASP A 280 -3.33 3.26 2.44
CA ASP A 280 -3.29 2.20 1.41
C ASP A 280 -4.48 2.24 0.44
N GLY A 281 -5.02 3.44 0.16
CA GLY A 281 -6.17 3.68 -0.69
C GLY A 281 -7.51 3.83 0.03
N GLU A 282 -7.62 3.50 1.31
CA GLU A 282 -8.84 3.66 2.11
C GLU A 282 -8.95 5.08 2.68
N GLU A 283 -10.12 5.69 2.53
CA GLU A 283 -10.39 7.04 3.04
C GLU A 283 -10.36 7.04 4.57
N TYR A 284 -9.66 8.01 5.14
CA TYR A 284 -9.53 8.18 6.59
C TYR A 284 -9.71 9.65 6.98
N SER A 285 -10.13 9.91 8.20
CA SER A 285 -10.35 11.28 8.68
C SER A 285 -9.95 11.42 10.15
N SER A 286 -9.12 12.41 10.45
CA SER A 286 -8.76 12.85 11.79
C SER A 286 -8.13 14.25 11.70
N HIS A 287 -7.94 14.92 12.84
CA HIS A 287 -7.12 16.14 12.95
C HIS A 287 -5.75 15.85 13.59
N ASN A 288 -5.65 14.78 14.37
CA ASN A 288 -4.44 14.38 15.06
C ASN A 288 -4.09 12.95 14.68
N PHE A 289 -2.84 12.73 14.28
CA PHE A 289 -2.36 11.45 13.79
C PHE A 289 -1.13 11.07 14.62
N ASP A 290 -1.23 9.99 15.39
CA ASP A 290 -0.10 9.32 16.07
C ASP A 290 0.36 8.17 15.18
N ILE A 291 1.50 8.33 14.52
CA ILE A 291 1.98 7.44 13.47
C ILE A 291 3.25 6.76 13.94
N LYS A 292 3.29 5.43 13.91
CA LYS A 292 4.38 4.61 14.43
C LYS A 292 4.78 3.53 13.44
N THR A 293 6.08 3.29 13.30
CA THR A 293 6.61 2.14 12.58
C THR A 293 6.72 0.94 13.50
N HIS A 294 6.13 -0.17 13.11
CA HIS A 294 6.38 -1.48 13.69
C HIS A 294 7.49 -2.17 12.88
N HIS A 295 8.73 -1.99 13.32
CA HIS A 295 9.91 -2.49 12.62
C HIS A 295 9.91 -4.01 12.53
N LYS A 296 10.08 -4.53 11.30
CA LYS A 296 10.14 -5.97 10.99
C LYS A 296 9.00 -6.76 11.62
N ALA A 297 7.78 -6.23 11.51
CA ALA A 297 6.61 -6.76 12.21
C ALA A 297 5.85 -7.81 11.42
N LEU A 298 5.97 -7.83 10.10
CA LEU A 298 5.30 -8.76 9.21
C LEU A 298 6.33 -9.55 8.41
N ARG A 299 6.15 -10.87 8.32
CA ARG A 299 6.93 -11.72 7.43
C ARG A 299 6.23 -11.83 6.09
N VAL A 300 6.95 -11.63 5.00
CA VAL A 300 6.39 -11.70 3.65
C VAL A 300 7.26 -12.52 2.70
N TYR A 301 6.66 -13.15 1.70
CA TYR A 301 7.38 -13.73 0.58
C TYR A 301 7.75 -12.62 -0.41
N ILE A 302 9.04 -12.53 -0.79
CA ILE A 302 9.55 -11.61 -1.81
C ILE A 302 10.14 -12.41 -2.96
N ALA A 303 9.94 -11.93 -4.18
CA ALA A 303 10.58 -12.52 -5.36
C ALA A 303 12.11 -12.45 -5.25
N SER A 304 12.77 -13.52 -5.67
CA SER A 304 14.23 -13.66 -5.63
C SER A 304 14.88 -12.91 -6.77
#